data_0ed96cbe2075242cef2fd81e00007c3c
#
_entry.id   0ed96cbe2075242cef2fd81e00007c3c
#
_cell.length_a   1.000
_cell.length_b   1.000
_cell.length_c   1.000
_cell.angle_alpha   90.00
_cell.angle_beta   90.00
_cell.angle_gamma   90.00
#
_symmetry.space_group_name_H-M   'P 1'
#
loop_
_entity.id
_entity.type
_entity.pdbx_description
1 polymer ?
#
loop_
_entity_poly.entity_id
_entity_poly.type
_entity_poly.pdbx_seq_one_letter_code
_entity_poly.pdbx_strand_id
1 'polypeptide(L)'
;ATLVALIPEQTIVVDESNTSGFLLPQATAGAPAHDWLTLTGGAIGYALPVSVGAAIAAPERPVLCLESDGSAMYTISALWTQVRERLDITTVVYANRAYDILRIELQRVGAEAATGAGPKALSLLDLTSPTMDFVRIAGGMGVPARRVGTAEELADALRWAFAETGPHLIEAIMP
;
A
#
# COMPACT_ATOMS: atom_id res chain seq x y z
N ALA A 1 -2.13 -14.83 1.24
CA ALA A 1 -2.95 -15.84 0.52
C ALA A 1 -3.94 -15.14 -0.43
N THR A 2 -4.80 -14.24 0.04
CA THR A 2 -5.87 -13.61 -0.76
C THR A 2 -5.36 -12.90 -2.02
N LEU A 3 -4.35 -12.05 -1.88
CA LEU A 3 -3.78 -11.31 -3.01
C LEU A 3 -3.21 -12.26 -4.09
N VAL A 4 -2.47 -13.29 -3.68
CA VAL A 4 -1.84 -14.28 -4.57
C VAL A 4 -2.84 -14.96 -5.50
N ALA A 5 -4.03 -15.27 -4.97
CA ALA A 5 -5.07 -15.97 -5.73
C ALA A 5 -5.82 -15.07 -6.73
N LEU A 6 -5.63 -13.76 -6.67
CA LEU A 6 -6.43 -12.79 -7.41
C LEU A 6 -5.61 -11.88 -8.32
N ILE A 7 -4.27 -11.87 -8.22
CA ILE A 7 -3.41 -11.06 -9.10
C ILE A 7 -3.67 -11.49 -10.56
N PRO A 8 -4.10 -10.56 -11.43
CA PRO A 8 -4.24 -10.84 -12.86
C PRO A 8 -2.90 -11.17 -13.52
N GLU A 9 -2.95 -11.91 -14.61
CA GLU A 9 -1.76 -12.17 -15.44
C GLU A 9 -1.19 -10.86 -16.00
N GLN A 10 0.14 -10.77 -16.11
CA GLN A 10 0.88 -9.59 -16.58
C GLN A 10 0.76 -8.34 -15.69
N THR A 11 0.26 -8.47 -14.46
CA THR A 11 0.22 -7.35 -13.51
C THR A 11 1.62 -6.82 -13.23
N ILE A 12 1.76 -5.49 -13.14
CA ILE A 12 2.94 -4.83 -12.58
C ILE A 12 2.64 -4.53 -11.13
N VAL A 13 3.29 -5.23 -10.22
CA VAL A 13 3.19 -4.97 -8.77
C VAL A 13 4.24 -3.95 -8.38
N VAL A 14 3.82 -2.88 -7.73
CA VAL A 14 4.71 -1.87 -7.14
C VAL A 14 4.55 -1.93 -5.63
N ASP A 15 5.59 -2.38 -4.94
CA ASP A 15 5.52 -2.77 -3.53
C ASP A 15 6.27 -1.82 -2.60
N GLU A 16 5.52 -1.17 -1.75
CA GLU A 16 5.97 -0.41 -0.58
C GLU A 16 5.16 -0.77 0.67
N SER A 17 4.64 -2.00 0.74
CA SER A 17 3.84 -2.48 1.87
C SER A 17 4.63 -2.66 3.17
N ASN A 18 5.95 -2.50 3.12
CA ASN A 18 6.87 -2.55 4.26
C ASN A 18 6.62 -3.78 5.17
N THR A 19 6.42 -3.56 6.48
CA THR A 19 6.23 -4.64 7.46
C THR A 19 5.03 -5.53 7.16
N SER A 20 3.95 -4.96 6.62
CA SER A 20 2.72 -5.71 6.29
C SER A 20 2.91 -6.64 5.09
N GLY A 21 3.89 -6.38 4.24
CA GLY A 21 4.11 -7.09 2.99
C GLY A 21 5.36 -7.97 2.91
N PHE A 22 6.16 -8.11 3.95
CA PHE A 22 7.45 -8.84 3.90
C PHE A 22 7.41 -10.23 3.25
N LEU A 23 6.31 -10.95 3.38
CA LEU A 23 6.16 -12.29 2.81
C LEU A 23 5.43 -12.32 1.46
N LEU A 24 4.99 -11.18 0.94
CA LEU A 24 4.20 -11.14 -0.30
C LEU A 24 5.00 -11.59 -1.52
N PRO A 25 6.27 -11.18 -1.74
CA PRO A 25 7.03 -11.66 -2.90
C PRO A 25 7.17 -13.18 -2.93
N GLN A 26 7.46 -13.81 -1.78
CA GLN A 26 7.55 -15.27 -1.70
C GLN A 26 6.19 -15.94 -1.87
N ALA A 27 5.14 -15.35 -1.29
CA ALA A 27 3.79 -15.88 -1.40
C ALA A 27 3.24 -15.82 -2.84
N THR A 28 3.68 -14.85 -3.65
CA THR A 28 3.24 -14.68 -5.03
C THR A 28 4.04 -15.49 -6.04
N ALA A 29 5.08 -16.23 -5.63
CA ALA A 29 5.92 -17.02 -6.54
C ALA A 29 5.15 -18.06 -7.39
N GLY A 30 3.96 -18.49 -6.93
CA GLY A 30 3.06 -19.39 -7.68
C GLY A 30 1.87 -18.71 -8.36
N ALA A 31 1.79 -17.37 -8.32
CA ALA A 31 0.75 -16.61 -9.00
C ALA A 31 0.99 -16.55 -10.54
N PRO A 32 0.01 -16.13 -11.34
CA PRO A 32 0.23 -15.84 -12.75
C PRO A 32 1.43 -14.94 -13.01
N ALA A 33 2.01 -14.98 -14.20
CA ALA A 33 3.20 -14.20 -14.56
C ALA A 33 2.96 -12.69 -14.28
N HIS A 34 3.84 -12.08 -13.50
CA HIS A 34 3.77 -10.68 -13.08
C HIS A 34 5.17 -10.12 -12.83
N ASP A 35 5.31 -8.80 -12.92
CA ASP A 35 6.54 -8.11 -12.52
C ASP A 35 6.40 -7.57 -11.09
N TRP A 36 7.53 -7.49 -10.38
CA TRP A 36 7.58 -6.99 -9.01
C TRP A 36 8.63 -5.89 -8.87
N LEU A 37 8.17 -4.67 -8.66
CA LEU A 37 9.01 -3.50 -8.40
C LEU A 37 9.06 -3.25 -6.90
N THR A 38 10.27 -3.21 -6.33
CA THR A 38 10.47 -3.03 -4.89
C THR A 38 11.07 -1.67 -4.57
N LEU A 39 10.91 -1.26 -3.32
CA LEU A 39 11.49 -0.04 -2.76
C LEU A 39 13.02 -0.04 -2.90
N THR A 40 13.55 0.96 -3.62
CA THR A 40 14.98 1.11 -3.85
C THR A 40 15.57 2.11 -2.86
N GLY A 41 16.61 1.69 -2.12
CA GLY A 41 17.35 2.55 -1.19
C GLY A 41 16.54 3.05 0.01
N GLY A 42 15.42 2.43 0.35
CA GLY A 42 14.59 2.82 1.48
C GLY A 42 13.88 4.16 1.34
N ALA A 43 13.69 4.65 0.11
CA ALA A 43 13.05 5.94 -0.16
C ALA A 43 11.52 5.80 -0.12
N ILE A 44 10.92 6.01 1.06
CA ILE A 44 9.46 5.92 1.27
C ILE A 44 8.69 6.99 0.48
N GLY A 45 7.44 6.65 0.11
CA GLY A 45 6.61 7.46 -0.79
C GLY A 45 6.86 7.16 -2.25
N TYR A 46 7.49 6.04 -2.57
CA TYR A 46 7.87 5.63 -3.91
C TYR A 46 6.72 4.97 -4.69
N ALA A 47 5.89 4.13 -4.04
CA ALA A 47 5.00 3.22 -4.78
C ALA A 47 3.90 3.95 -5.55
N LEU A 48 3.26 4.95 -4.97
CA LEU A 48 2.20 5.70 -5.66
C LEU A 48 2.70 6.38 -6.95
N PRO A 49 3.80 7.18 -6.96
CA PRO A 49 4.27 7.80 -8.20
C PRO A 49 4.88 6.80 -9.19
N VAL A 50 5.53 5.73 -8.73
CA VAL A 50 6.04 4.69 -9.64
C VAL A 50 4.91 3.92 -10.31
N SER A 51 3.80 3.68 -9.60
CA SER A 51 2.59 3.08 -10.19
C SER A 51 2.03 3.94 -11.32
N VAL A 52 2.04 5.27 -11.18
CA VAL A 52 1.67 6.20 -12.26
C VAL A 52 2.61 6.01 -13.46
N GLY A 53 3.93 5.98 -13.22
CA GLY A 53 4.91 5.77 -14.27
C GLY A 53 4.76 4.41 -14.97
N ALA A 54 4.51 3.35 -14.22
CA ALA A 54 4.30 2.00 -14.74
C ALA A 54 3.05 1.93 -15.63
N ALA A 55 1.91 2.50 -15.19
CA ALA A 55 0.68 2.51 -15.95
C ALA A 55 0.77 3.35 -17.25
N ILE A 56 1.56 4.44 -17.23
CA ILE A 56 1.83 5.23 -18.45
C ILE A 56 2.74 4.46 -19.42
N ALA A 57 3.74 3.75 -18.90
CA ALA A 57 4.71 3.02 -19.72
C ALA A 57 4.14 1.73 -20.33
N ALA A 58 3.16 1.12 -19.67
CA ALA A 58 2.54 -0.14 -20.09
C ALA A 58 1.01 -0.07 -19.92
N PRO A 59 0.31 0.73 -20.75
CA PRO A 59 -1.11 1.04 -20.56
C PRO A 59 -2.05 -0.15 -20.74
N GLU A 60 -1.58 -1.26 -21.33
CA GLU A 60 -2.32 -2.50 -21.51
C GLU A 60 -2.18 -3.47 -20.32
N ARG A 61 -1.36 -3.13 -19.34
CA ARG A 61 -1.09 -4.00 -18.18
C ARG A 61 -1.72 -3.42 -16.92
N PRO A 62 -2.42 -4.23 -16.11
CA PRO A 62 -2.93 -3.76 -14.83
C PRO A 62 -1.76 -3.44 -13.88
N VAL A 63 -1.92 -2.40 -13.08
CA VAL A 63 -0.94 -2.02 -12.05
C VAL A 63 -1.55 -2.23 -10.67
N LEU A 64 -0.85 -2.95 -9.81
CA LEU A 64 -1.19 -3.16 -8.41
C LEU A 64 -0.17 -2.43 -7.53
N CYS A 65 -0.59 -1.36 -6.88
CA CYS A 65 0.20 -0.61 -5.92
C CYS A 65 -0.07 -1.13 -4.51
N LEU A 66 0.96 -1.65 -3.85
CA LEU A 66 0.92 -2.09 -2.47
C LEU A 66 1.62 -1.05 -1.61
N GLU A 67 0.90 -0.43 -0.71
CA GLU A 67 1.35 0.76 0.01
C GLU A 67 1.16 0.59 1.52
N SER A 68 1.98 1.21 2.35
CA SER A 68 1.75 1.34 3.78
C SER A 68 1.18 2.72 4.11
N ASP A 69 0.37 2.82 5.15
CA ASP A 69 -0.34 4.05 5.52
C ASP A 69 0.59 5.24 5.78
N GLY A 70 1.69 5.03 6.50
CA GLY A 70 2.66 6.08 6.76
C GLY A 70 3.40 6.54 5.51
N SER A 71 3.78 5.62 4.61
CA SER A 71 4.48 5.91 3.37
C SER A 71 3.57 6.61 2.35
N ALA A 72 2.31 6.20 2.25
CA ALA A 72 1.33 6.78 1.35
C ALA A 72 1.23 8.31 1.49
N MET A 73 1.33 8.82 2.72
CA MET A 73 1.18 10.26 3.00
C MET A 73 2.30 11.12 2.40
N TYR A 74 3.44 10.55 2.06
CA TYR A 74 4.54 11.31 1.43
C TYR A 74 4.20 11.76 0.00
N THR A 75 3.41 10.95 -0.73
CA THR A 75 3.11 11.18 -2.16
C THR A 75 1.64 10.92 -2.49
N ILE A 76 0.75 11.04 -1.53
CA ILE A 76 -0.69 10.75 -1.68
C ILE A 76 -1.35 11.54 -2.83
N SER A 77 -0.77 12.69 -3.19
CA SER A 77 -1.20 13.51 -4.34
C SER A 77 -1.12 12.78 -5.69
N ALA A 78 -0.34 11.69 -5.78
CA ALA A 78 -0.30 10.86 -6.99
C ALA A 78 -1.66 10.25 -7.34
N LEU A 79 -2.56 10.05 -6.37
CA LEU A 79 -3.94 9.61 -6.60
C LEU A 79 -4.70 10.57 -7.53
N TRP A 80 -4.48 11.87 -7.38
CA TRP A 80 -5.06 12.86 -8.29
C TRP A 80 -4.55 12.69 -9.72
N THR A 81 -3.25 12.41 -9.90
CA THR A 81 -2.68 12.14 -11.22
C THR A 81 -3.27 10.87 -11.83
N GLN A 82 -3.47 9.81 -11.05
CA GLN A 82 -4.11 8.57 -11.51
C GLN A 82 -5.50 8.84 -12.09
N VAL A 83 -6.31 9.67 -11.42
CA VAL A 83 -7.65 10.06 -11.91
C VAL A 83 -7.55 10.91 -13.17
N ARG A 84 -6.70 11.94 -13.15
CA ARG A 84 -6.52 12.87 -14.26
C ARG A 84 -6.17 12.13 -15.55
N GLU A 85 -5.25 11.18 -15.48
CA GLU A 85 -4.77 10.40 -16.62
C GLU A 85 -5.59 9.13 -16.86
N ARG A 86 -6.62 8.86 -16.05
CA ARG A 86 -7.49 7.68 -16.12
C ARG A 86 -6.71 6.36 -16.14
N LEU A 87 -5.71 6.26 -15.27
CA LEU A 87 -4.81 5.12 -15.20
C LEU A 87 -5.46 3.93 -14.51
N ASP A 88 -5.25 2.73 -15.04
CA ASP A 88 -5.75 1.48 -14.45
C ASP A 88 -4.80 1.00 -13.35
N ILE A 89 -5.02 1.53 -12.14
CA ILE A 89 -4.19 1.26 -10.96
C ILE A 89 -5.09 0.89 -9.78
N THR A 90 -4.88 -0.32 -9.24
CA THR A 90 -5.46 -0.72 -7.97
C THR A 90 -4.45 -0.46 -6.85
N THR A 91 -4.76 0.45 -5.94
CA THR A 91 -3.93 0.76 -4.77
C THR A 91 -4.50 0.07 -3.53
N VAL A 92 -3.69 -0.73 -2.84
CA VAL A 92 -4.01 -1.31 -1.53
C VAL A 92 -3.15 -0.63 -0.46
N VAL A 93 -3.78 0.09 0.44
CA VAL A 93 -3.12 0.71 1.60
C VAL A 93 -3.29 -0.20 2.81
N TYR A 94 -2.21 -0.77 3.31
CA TYR A 94 -2.19 -1.54 4.55
C TYR A 94 -2.12 -0.58 5.75
N ALA A 95 -3.25 -0.36 6.40
CA ALA A 95 -3.40 0.58 7.51
C ALA A 95 -3.22 -0.13 8.86
N ASN A 96 -1.98 -0.28 9.30
CA ASN A 96 -1.65 -0.75 10.66
C ASN A 96 -1.59 0.41 11.68
N ARG A 97 -1.72 1.65 11.23
CA ARG A 97 -1.75 2.89 12.02
C ARG A 97 -0.49 3.14 12.83
N ALA A 98 0.66 2.67 12.33
CA ALA A 98 1.94 2.84 12.99
C ALA A 98 3.11 2.81 12.02
N TYR A 99 4.21 3.47 12.38
CA TYR A 99 5.52 3.28 11.76
C TYR A 99 6.21 2.04 12.35
N ASP A 100 5.67 0.84 12.10
CA ASP A 100 6.16 -0.40 12.73
C ASP A 100 7.59 -0.74 12.34
N ILE A 101 8.04 -0.40 11.13
CA ILE A 101 9.44 -0.59 10.76
C ILE A 101 10.39 0.17 11.71
N LEU A 102 9.98 1.36 12.17
CA LEU A 102 10.76 2.13 13.13
C LEU A 102 10.69 1.53 14.55
N ARG A 103 9.58 0.90 14.93
CA ARG A 103 9.50 0.14 16.19
C ARG A 103 10.47 -1.04 16.18
N ILE A 104 10.52 -1.80 15.07
CA ILE A 104 11.47 -2.89 14.89
C ILE A 104 12.91 -2.36 15.00
N GLU A 105 13.23 -1.23 14.36
CA GLU A 105 14.57 -0.64 14.46
C GLU A 105 14.92 -0.17 15.87
N LEU A 106 14.00 0.43 16.62
CA LEU A 106 14.22 0.77 18.03
C LEU A 106 14.56 -0.47 18.86
N GLN A 107 13.86 -1.57 18.67
CA GLN A 107 14.16 -2.85 19.32
C GLN A 107 15.53 -3.37 18.91
N ARG A 108 15.86 -3.36 17.63
CA ARG A 108 17.13 -3.85 17.07
C ARG A 108 18.34 -3.11 17.65
N VAL A 109 18.24 -1.79 17.85
CA VAL A 109 19.32 -0.99 18.43
C VAL A 109 19.31 -0.99 19.97
N GLY A 110 18.38 -1.72 20.59
CA GLY A 110 18.28 -1.82 22.05
C GLY A 110 17.77 -0.54 22.75
N ALA A 111 17.24 0.41 22.00
CA ALA A 111 16.77 1.69 22.56
C ALA A 111 15.61 1.51 23.54
N GLU A 112 14.76 0.47 23.35
CA GLU A 112 13.70 0.12 24.30
C GLU A 112 14.24 -0.49 25.61
N ALA A 113 15.35 -1.25 25.53
CA ALA A 113 15.89 -2.01 26.65
C ALA A 113 16.86 -1.19 27.52
N ALA A 114 17.65 -0.28 26.92
CA ALA A 114 18.74 0.40 27.62
C ALA A 114 18.31 1.71 28.33
N THR A 115 17.30 2.41 27.82
CA THR A 115 16.83 3.69 28.38
C THR A 115 15.30 3.82 28.39
N GLY A 116 14.58 2.85 27.81
CA GLY A 116 13.17 2.94 27.47
C GLY A 116 12.96 4.03 26.42
N ALA A 117 12.51 3.68 25.20
CA ALA A 117 11.97 4.71 24.32
C ALA A 117 10.90 5.45 25.12
N GLY A 118 11.14 6.72 25.45
CA GLY A 118 10.21 7.49 26.28
C GLY A 118 8.86 7.63 25.56
N PRO A 119 7.77 7.89 26.30
CA PRO A 119 6.42 8.01 25.74
C PRO A 119 6.35 8.95 24.54
N LYS A 120 7.18 9.99 24.52
CA LYS A 120 7.26 10.97 23.44
C LYS A 120 7.85 10.37 22.15
N ALA A 121 8.87 9.52 22.26
CA ALA A 121 9.45 8.84 21.09
C ALA A 121 8.45 7.84 20.49
N LEU A 122 7.77 7.06 21.33
CA LEU A 122 6.74 6.12 20.91
C LEU A 122 5.53 6.82 20.26
N SER A 123 5.12 8.00 20.76
CA SER A 123 4.03 8.77 20.19
C SER A 123 4.31 9.27 18.76
N LEU A 124 5.59 9.43 18.38
CA LEU A 124 5.96 9.79 17.00
C LEU A 124 5.80 8.65 16.02
N LEU A 125 5.68 7.42 16.52
CA LEU A 125 5.47 6.21 15.69
C LEU A 125 3.99 5.82 15.61
N ASP A 126 3.11 6.54 16.29
CA ASP A 126 1.69 6.31 16.35
C ASP A 126 0.96 7.15 15.29
N LEU A 127 0.16 6.53 14.45
CA LEU A 127 -0.63 7.15 13.40
C LEU A 127 -2.14 7.12 13.72
N THR A 128 -2.50 6.99 15.00
CA THR A 128 -3.91 6.96 15.44
C THR A 128 -4.47 8.33 15.83
N SER A 129 -3.62 9.35 15.98
CA SER A 129 -4.07 10.66 16.49
C SER A 129 -3.60 11.85 15.62
N PRO A 130 -4.40 12.25 14.63
CA PRO A 130 -5.66 11.66 14.17
C PRO A 130 -5.45 10.41 13.30
N THR A 131 -6.40 9.49 13.32
CA THR A 131 -6.41 8.37 12.36
C THR A 131 -6.66 8.90 10.95
N MET A 132 -5.83 8.49 10.00
CA MET A 132 -6.04 8.80 8.59
C MET A 132 -7.22 8.02 8.02
N ASP A 133 -8.02 8.65 7.17
CA ASP A 133 -9.14 8.04 6.46
C ASP A 133 -8.83 8.04 4.96
N PHE A 134 -8.20 6.97 4.49
CA PHE A 134 -7.78 6.88 3.10
C PHE A 134 -8.95 6.81 2.12
N VAL A 135 -10.09 6.28 2.54
CA VAL A 135 -11.31 6.29 1.71
C VAL A 135 -11.78 7.72 1.44
N ARG A 136 -11.79 8.58 2.47
CA ARG A 136 -12.17 9.99 2.29
C ARG A 136 -11.13 10.78 1.50
N ILE A 137 -9.84 10.52 1.74
CA ILE A 137 -8.74 11.17 0.99
C ILE A 137 -8.86 10.82 -0.50
N ALA A 138 -9.00 9.54 -0.82
CA ALA A 138 -9.18 9.04 -2.19
C ALA A 138 -10.43 9.63 -2.85
N GLY A 139 -11.56 9.61 -2.14
CA GLY A 139 -12.81 10.20 -2.63
C GLY A 139 -12.70 11.69 -2.89
N GLY A 140 -11.98 12.46 -2.05
CA GLY A 140 -11.69 13.87 -2.27
C GLY A 140 -10.85 14.16 -3.52
N MET A 141 -10.10 13.15 -4.01
CA MET A 141 -9.32 13.21 -5.26
C MET A 141 -10.04 12.56 -6.44
N GLY A 142 -11.26 12.03 -6.23
CA GLY A 142 -12.06 11.39 -7.29
C GLY A 142 -11.75 9.91 -7.50
N VAL A 143 -10.98 9.26 -6.62
CA VAL A 143 -10.70 7.81 -6.68
C VAL A 143 -11.79 7.04 -5.95
N PRO A 144 -12.50 6.09 -6.61
CA PRO A 144 -13.38 5.15 -5.93
C PRO A 144 -12.60 4.34 -4.89
N ALA A 145 -13.14 4.23 -3.67
CA ALA A 145 -12.41 3.59 -2.59
C ALA A 145 -13.31 2.76 -1.68
N ARG A 146 -12.74 1.69 -1.09
CA ARG A 146 -13.39 0.81 -0.10
C ARG A 146 -12.48 0.59 1.09
N ARG A 147 -13.08 0.45 2.29
CA ARG A 147 -12.38 -0.01 3.50
C ARG A 147 -12.75 -1.44 3.77
N VAL A 148 -11.77 -2.26 4.14
CA VAL A 148 -11.92 -3.69 4.42
C VAL A 148 -11.18 -4.06 5.70
N GLY A 149 -11.72 -5.01 6.46
CA GLY A 149 -11.16 -5.47 7.74
C GLY A 149 -10.94 -6.98 7.79
N THR A 150 -11.35 -7.73 6.75
CA THR A 150 -11.18 -9.19 6.68
C THR A 150 -10.56 -9.61 5.35
N ALA A 151 -10.05 -10.84 5.29
CA ALA A 151 -9.48 -11.40 4.06
C ALA A 151 -10.55 -11.59 2.96
N GLU A 152 -11.76 -11.93 3.34
CA GLU A 152 -12.91 -12.10 2.46
C GLU A 152 -13.33 -10.76 1.86
N GLU A 153 -13.45 -9.72 2.67
CA GLU A 153 -13.75 -8.36 2.21
C GLU A 153 -12.65 -7.83 1.27
N LEU A 154 -11.38 -8.12 1.59
CA LEU A 154 -10.26 -7.76 0.72
C LEU A 154 -10.36 -8.48 -0.64
N ALA A 155 -10.73 -9.77 -0.65
CA ALA A 155 -10.93 -10.51 -1.88
C ALA A 155 -12.03 -9.90 -2.75
N ASP A 156 -13.15 -9.52 -2.15
CA ASP A 156 -14.27 -8.91 -2.87
C ASP A 156 -13.92 -7.51 -3.38
N ALA A 157 -13.18 -6.73 -2.59
CA ALA A 157 -12.70 -5.41 -3.02
C ALA A 157 -11.68 -5.50 -4.16
N LEU A 158 -10.79 -6.49 -4.16
CA LEU A 158 -9.85 -6.73 -5.25
C LEU A 158 -10.57 -7.15 -6.53
N ARG A 159 -11.54 -8.07 -6.45
CA ARG A 159 -12.37 -8.45 -7.61
C ARG A 159 -13.11 -7.26 -8.21
N TRP A 160 -13.67 -6.42 -7.34
CA TRP A 160 -14.30 -5.17 -7.78
C TRP A 160 -13.33 -4.27 -8.50
N ALA A 161 -12.16 -3.98 -7.90
CA ALA A 161 -11.18 -3.07 -8.47
C ALA A 161 -10.60 -3.58 -9.80
N PHE A 162 -10.33 -4.90 -9.92
CA PHE A 162 -9.83 -5.48 -11.17
C PHE A 162 -10.89 -5.65 -12.26
N ALA A 163 -12.18 -5.56 -11.93
CA ALA A 163 -13.27 -5.66 -12.91
C ALA A 163 -13.64 -4.32 -13.56
N GLU A 164 -13.22 -3.21 -12.94
CA GLU A 164 -13.52 -1.86 -13.39
C GLU A 164 -12.25 -1.16 -13.86
N THR A 165 -12.27 -0.50 -15.00
CA THR A 165 -11.12 0.29 -15.49
C THR A 165 -11.00 1.60 -14.75
N GLY A 166 -9.77 2.03 -14.49
CA GLY A 166 -9.47 3.29 -13.80
C GLY A 166 -8.86 3.08 -12.41
N PRO A 167 -8.57 4.17 -11.71
CA PRO A 167 -7.90 4.06 -10.42
C PRO A 167 -8.88 3.66 -9.31
N HIS A 168 -8.46 2.74 -8.45
CA HIS A 168 -9.20 2.29 -7.27
C HIS A 168 -8.29 2.29 -6.03
N LEU A 169 -8.87 2.52 -4.86
CA LEU A 169 -8.15 2.41 -3.60
C LEU A 169 -8.89 1.47 -2.62
N ILE A 170 -8.13 0.58 -2.01
CA ILE A 170 -8.60 -0.33 -0.96
C ILE A 170 -7.80 -0.02 0.32
N GLU A 171 -8.48 0.46 1.35
CA GLU A 171 -7.90 0.64 2.69
C GLU A 171 -8.08 -0.67 3.48
N ALA A 172 -7.02 -1.45 3.61
CA ALA A 172 -7.02 -2.71 4.35
C ALA A 172 -6.59 -2.45 5.79
N ILE A 173 -7.54 -2.56 6.73
CA ILE A 173 -7.25 -2.39 8.15
C ILE A 173 -6.51 -3.62 8.66
N MET A 174 -5.31 -3.39 9.15
CA MET A 174 -4.47 -4.42 9.76
C MET A 174 -4.62 -4.41 11.28
N PRO A 175 -4.47 -5.60 11.93
CA PRO A 175 -4.53 -5.70 13.38
C PRO A 175 -3.38 -4.99 14.09
#